data_b63a50eb87f2d1a4113696e093377861
#
_entry.id   b63a50eb87f2d1a4113696e093377861
#
_cell.length_a   1.000
_cell.length_b   1.000
_cell.length_c   1.000
_cell.angle_alpha   90.00
_cell.angle_beta   90.00
_cell.angle_gamma   90.00
#
_symmetry.space_group_name_H-M   'P 1'
#
loop_
_entity.id
_entity.type
_entity.pdbx_description
1 polymer ?
#
loop_
_entity_poly.entity_id
_entity_poly.type
_entity_poly.pdbx_seq_one_letter_code
_entity_poly.pdbx_strand_id
1 'polypeptide(L)'
;DESHSYLGVKNTASTSNNFGVAALHSLSLNLPRLATESNRDSTYFRAKLALLIQSAVPALSYRRKFILDTMNKGLLPTISKNPAAISTEKIPLIIQLSGLEEAASILVGERASSKLSSFEKIIASAIKSTSESANDINEDGYVSILPTDGNFRLASLDSNKYGKSVTKDIKKYSDVSLINYEDGLSEKDLDRHNRPFKMLNGGYSLSILLPHNINLKNF
;
A
#
# COMPACT_ATOMS: atom_id res chain seq x y z
N ASP A 1 19.29 13.46 0.41
CA ASP A 1 17.98 14.14 0.65
C ASP A 1 16.92 13.36 -0.06
N GLU A 2 16.37 12.36 0.63
CA GLU A 2 15.22 11.62 0.14
C GLU A 2 13.96 12.44 0.41
N SER A 3 13.45 13.07 -0.63
CA SER A 3 12.16 13.75 -0.58
C SER A 3 11.06 12.69 -0.48
N HIS A 4 10.51 12.48 0.69
CA HIS A 4 9.30 11.70 0.86
C HIS A 4 8.13 12.42 0.17
N SER A 5 7.70 11.90 -0.98
CA SER A 5 6.51 12.40 -1.66
C SER A 5 5.27 11.98 -0.85
N TYR A 6 4.59 12.96 -0.31
CA TYR A 6 3.37 12.76 0.46
C TYR A 6 2.20 12.32 -0.43
N LEU A 7 1.39 11.41 0.09
CA LEU A 7 0.18 10.89 -0.53
C LEU A 7 -0.78 12.02 -0.88
N GLY A 8 -0.94 12.27 -2.16
CA GLY A 8 -2.10 12.98 -2.66
C GLY A 8 -3.29 12.03 -2.80
N VAL A 9 -4.18 11.99 -1.83
CA VAL A 9 -5.48 11.35 -2.01
C VAL A 9 -6.25 12.16 -3.04
N LYS A 10 -6.63 11.52 -4.16
CA LYS A 10 -7.39 12.16 -5.22
C LYS A 10 -8.79 12.51 -4.69
N ASN A 11 -8.97 13.75 -4.26
CA ASN A 11 -10.27 14.24 -3.85
C ASN A 11 -11.07 14.55 -5.11
N THR A 12 -12.11 13.80 -5.41
CA THR A 12 -13.02 14.00 -6.56
C THR A 12 -14.01 15.16 -6.36
N ALA A 13 -13.91 15.91 -5.27
CA ALA A 13 -14.68 17.09 -5.04
C ALA A 13 -13.90 18.34 -5.48
N SER A 14 -14.28 18.88 -6.63
CA SER A 14 -13.90 20.20 -7.12
C SER A 14 -14.29 21.28 -6.11
N THR A 15 -13.30 21.93 -5.45
CA THR A 15 -13.29 23.38 -5.18
C THR A 15 -11.96 23.79 -4.55
N SER A 16 -11.24 24.57 -5.24
CA SER A 16 -10.33 25.67 -4.94
C SER A 16 -9.88 25.89 -3.48
N ASN A 17 -9.18 24.98 -2.87
CA ASN A 17 -8.13 25.23 -1.89
C ASN A 17 -7.31 23.94 -1.78
N ASN A 18 -6.21 23.88 -2.52
CA ASN A 18 -5.32 22.73 -2.62
C ASN A 18 -4.44 22.57 -1.36
N PHE A 19 -5.04 22.35 -0.21
CA PHE A 19 -4.32 21.77 0.91
C PHE A 19 -4.43 20.25 0.77
N GLY A 20 -3.30 19.60 0.45
CA GLY A 20 -3.23 18.16 0.36
C GLY A 20 -3.69 17.52 1.67
N VAL A 21 -4.51 16.49 1.59
CA VAL A 21 -4.88 15.69 2.75
C VAL A 21 -3.64 14.92 3.19
N ALA A 22 -3.08 15.28 4.34
CA ALA A 22 -1.92 14.60 4.89
C ALA A 22 -2.38 13.36 5.65
N ALA A 23 -1.81 12.19 5.32
CA ALA A 23 -1.92 11.02 6.16
C ALA A 23 -0.96 11.16 7.34
N LEU A 24 -1.46 11.08 8.57
CA LEU A 24 -0.59 11.11 9.76
C LEU A 24 0.17 9.79 9.93
N HIS A 25 -0.39 8.68 9.47
CA HIS A 25 0.20 7.36 9.60
C HIS A 25 -0.55 6.35 8.72
N SER A 26 0.11 5.25 8.45
CA SER A 26 -0.46 4.08 7.78
C SER A 26 -0.18 2.81 8.58
N LEU A 27 -0.90 1.75 8.27
CA LEU A 27 -0.64 0.41 8.78
C LEU A 27 -0.37 -0.53 7.61
N SER A 28 0.84 -1.12 7.58
CA SER A 28 1.24 -2.05 6.53
C SER A 28 0.82 -3.48 6.87
N LEU A 29 0.11 -4.13 5.95
CA LEU A 29 -0.26 -5.54 6.03
C LEU A 29 0.77 -6.39 5.30
N ASN A 30 1.29 -7.41 6.00
CA ASN A 30 2.24 -8.38 5.44
C ASN A 30 1.49 -9.45 4.63
N LEU A 31 1.31 -9.22 3.34
CA LEU A 31 0.60 -10.14 2.44
C LEU A 31 1.36 -11.45 2.20
N PRO A 32 2.70 -11.50 2.03
CA PRO A 32 3.45 -12.74 1.87
C PRO A 32 3.27 -13.70 3.04
N ARG A 33 3.31 -13.19 4.27
CA ARG A 33 3.03 -13.99 5.46
C ARG A 33 1.64 -14.59 5.41
N LEU A 34 0.66 -13.77 5.11
CA LEU A 34 -0.73 -14.20 5.01
C LEU A 34 -0.95 -15.25 3.94
N ALA A 35 -0.31 -15.10 2.77
CA ALA A 35 -0.36 -16.07 1.68
C ALA A 35 0.29 -17.42 2.08
N THR A 36 1.42 -17.36 2.78
CA THR A 36 2.11 -18.54 3.30
C THR A 36 1.23 -19.29 4.30
N GLU A 37 0.66 -18.60 5.27
CA GLU A 37 -0.22 -19.16 6.28
C GLU A 37 -1.55 -19.69 5.72
N SER A 38 -1.91 -19.25 4.53
CA SER A 38 -3.12 -19.70 3.82
C SER A 38 -2.92 -20.97 2.99
N ASN A 39 -1.71 -21.54 2.97
CA ASN A 39 -1.38 -22.74 2.18
C ASN A 39 -1.84 -22.67 0.72
N ARG A 40 -1.68 -21.50 0.08
CA ARG A 40 -2.13 -21.21 -1.31
C ARG A 40 -3.66 -21.24 -1.51
N ASP A 41 -4.45 -21.33 -0.45
CA ASP A 41 -5.90 -21.16 -0.56
C ASP A 41 -6.26 -19.69 -0.65
N SER A 42 -6.66 -19.26 -1.84
CA SER A 42 -7.00 -17.86 -2.12
C SER A 42 -8.29 -17.41 -1.41
N THR A 43 -9.19 -18.32 -1.08
CA THR A 43 -10.42 -18.00 -0.34
C THR A 43 -10.12 -17.76 1.13
N TYR A 44 -9.33 -18.65 1.72
CA TYR A 44 -8.88 -18.51 3.10
C TYR A 44 -7.99 -17.28 3.27
N PHE A 45 -7.09 -17.01 2.29
CA PHE A 45 -6.28 -15.79 2.27
C PHE A 45 -7.16 -14.53 2.35
N ARG A 46 -8.18 -14.42 1.49
CA ARG A 46 -9.07 -13.24 1.47
C ARG A 46 -9.88 -13.10 2.75
N ALA A 47 -10.36 -14.20 3.32
CA ALA A 47 -11.06 -14.18 4.61
C ALA A 47 -10.16 -13.67 5.74
N LYS A 48 -8.92 -14.16 5.83
CA LYS A 48 -7.93 -13.67 6.79
C LYS A 48 -7.57 -12.20 6.55
N LEU A 49 -7.41 -11.78 5.29
CA LEU A 49 -7.14 -10.38 4.95
C LEU A 49 -8.26 -9.47 5.46
N ALA A 50 -9.51 -9.85 5.24
CA ALA A 50 -10.67 -9.11 5.74
C ALA A 50 -10.66 -8.99 7.27
N LEU A 51 -10.42 -10.08 8.00
CA LEU A 51 -10.34 -10.07 9.46
C LEU A 51 -9.21 -9.17 9.99
N LEU A 52 -8.05 -9.19 9.33
CA LEU A 52 -6.94 -8.30 9.69
C LEU A 52 -7.31 -6.82 9.48
N ILE A 53 -7.97 -6.50 8.38
CA ILE A 53 -8.41 -5.14 8.07
C ILE A 53 -9.46 -4.67 9.07
N GLN A 54 -10.44 -5.52 9.43
CA GLN A 54 -11.43 -5.22 10.45
C GLN A 54 -10.81 -4.87 11.81
N SER A 55 -9.66 -5.45 12.14
CA SER A 55 -8.92 -5.12 13.35
C SER A 55 -8.02 -3.88 13.17
N ALA A 56 -7.45 -3.71 11.98
CA ALA A 56 -6.49 -2.65 11.68
C ALA A 56 -7.14 -1.26 11.59
N VAL A 57 -8.33 -1.16 11.00
CA VAL A 57 -9.02 0.12 10.78
C VAL A 57 -9.39 0.81 12.11
N PRO A 58 -10.03 0.14 13.09
CA PRO A 58 -10.26 0.73 14.41
C PRO A 58 -8.96 1.09 15.14
N ALA A 59 -7.91 0.28 15.02
CA ALA A 59 -6.61 0.57 15.61
C ALA A 59 -5.97 1.84 15.03
N LEU A 60 -6.10 2.05 13.70
CA LEU A 60 -5.68 3.29 13.04
C LEU A 60 -6.48 4.50 13.54
N SER A 61 -7.81 4.38 13.67
CA SER A 61 -8.65 5.45 14.20
C SER A 61 -8.25 5.83 15.63
N TYR A 62 -8.03 4.84 16.50
CA TYR A 62 -7.57 5.06 17.86
C TYR A 62 -6.20 5.77 17.89
N ARG A 63 -5.24 5.30 17.10
CA ARG A 63 -3.91 5.90 17.00
C ARG A 63 -3.96 7.33 16.48
N ARG A 64 -4.81 7.61 15.49
CA ARG A 64 -5.03 8.97 14.99
C ARG A 64 -5.53 9.89 16.09
N LYS A 65 -6.55 9.49 16.86
CA LYS A 65 -7.06 10.26 17.99
C LYS A 65 -5.96 10.57 19.00
N PHE A 66 -5.14 9.56 19.34
CA PHE A 66 -3.99 9.74 20.24
C PHE A 66 -2.98 10.77 19.72
N ILE A 67 -2.65 10.72 18.42
CA ILE A 67 -1.73 11.69 17.81
C ILE A 67 -2.32 13.10 17.85
N LEU A 68 -3.60 13.27 17.51
CA LEU A 68 -4.28 14.56 17.55
C LEU A 68 -4.35 15.14 18.97
N ASP A 69 -4.66 14.33 19.96
CA ASP A 69 -4.64 14.74 21.37
C ASP A 69 -3.26 15.20 21.82
N THR A 70 -2.22 14.49 21.37
CA THR A 70 -0.82 14.83 21.66
C THR A 70 -0.41 16.13 21.00
N MET A 71 -0.85 16.37 19.76
CA MET A 71 -0.66 17.63 19.04
C MET A 71 -1.36 18.80 19.76
N ASN A 72 -2.61 18.61 20.17
CA ASN A 72 -3.38 19.64 20.84
C ASN A 72 -2.78 20.04 22.21
N LYS A 73 -2.09 19.12 22.86
CA LYS A 73 -1.32 19.37 24.09
C LYS A 73 0.04 20.05 23.84
N GLY A 74 0.40 20.33 22.57
CA GLY A 74 1.67 20.96 22.21
C GLY A 74 2.89 20.04 22.33
N LEU A 75 2.68 18.72 22.54
CA LEU A 75 3.77 17.74 22.71
C LEU A 75 4.43 17.33 21.40
N LEU A 76 3.89 17.73 20.24
CA LEU A 76 4.47 17.55 18.91
C LEU A 76 4.78 18.91 18.27
N PRO A 77 5.80 19.64 18.73
CA PRO A 77 6.02 21.04 18.35
C PRO A 77 6.28 21.24 16.85
N THR A 78 6.87 20.27 16.17
CA THR A 78 7.14 20.33 14.72
C THR A 78 5.85 20.39 13.89
N ILE A 79 4.82 19.66 14.34
CA ILE A 79 3.53 19.55 13.65
C ILE A 79 2.58 20.66 14.16
N SER A 80 2.63 20.94 15.46
CA SER A 80 1.75 21.92 16.12
C SER A 80 2.04 23.38 15.73
N LYS A 81 3.25 23.69 15.23
CA LYS A 81 3.64 25.04 14.79
C LYS A 81 2.92 25.51 13.52
N ASN A 82 2.31 24.60 12.78
CA ASN A 82 1.60 24.92 11.54
C ASN A 82 0.26 24.19 11.43
N PRO A 83 -0.69 24.42 12.37
CA PRO A 83 -1.97 23.72 12.42
C PRO A 83 -2.83 23.97 11.16
N ALA A 84 -2.61 25.08 10.46
CA ALA A 84 -3.28 25.37 9.19
C ALA A 84 -2.81 24.47 8.02
N ALA A 85 -1.65 23.82 8.15
CA ALA A 85 -1.13 22.92 7.11
C ALA A 85 -1.75 21.50 7.19
N ILE A 86 -2.42 21.16 8.28
CA ILE A 86 -3.04 19.86 8.47
C ILE A 86 -4.51 20.08 8.78
N SER A 87 -5.39 19.81 7.81
CA SER A 87 -6.82 19.73 8.09
C SER A 87 -7.08 18.55 9.02
N THR A 88 -7.34 18.81 10.28
CA THR A 88 -7.59 17.77 11.29
C THR A 88 -8.94 17.08 11.12
N GLU A 89 -9.84 17.68 10.33
CA GLU A 89 -11.21 17.19 10.18
C GLU A 89 -11.37 15.96 9.29
N LYS A 90 -10.39 15.69 8.40
CA LYS A 90 -10.47 14.58 7.42
C LYS A 90 -9.13 13.88 7.20
N ILE A 91 -8.49 13.45 8.28
CA ILE A 91 -7.26 12.66 8.15
C ILE A 91 -7.63 11.22 7.84
N PRO A 92 -7.27 10.70 6.65
CA PRO A 92 -7.69 9.37 6.21
C PRO A 92 -7.01 8.26 7.00
N LEU A 93 -7.71 7.13 7.16
CA LEU A 93 -7.15 5.89 7.65
C LEU A 93 -6.56 5.11 6.46
N ILE A 94 -5.26 4.84 6.48
CA ILE A 94 -4.56 4.22 5.35
C ILE A 94 -4.07 2.83 5.71
N ILE A 95 -4.59 1.85 4.98
CA ILE A 95 -4.09 0.48 4.95
C ILE A 95 -3.11 0.37 3.80
N GLN A 96 -1.88 -0.04 4.09
CA GLN A 96 -0.84 -0.23 3.10
C GLN A 96 -0.63 -1.72 2.83
N LEU A 97 -0.64 -2.11 1.57
CA LEU A 97 -0.37 -3.48 1.15
C LEU A 97 1.12 -3.66 0.90
N SER A 98 1.76 -4.54 1.65
CA SER A 98 3.18 -4.86 1.54
C SER A 98 3.37 -6.25 0.95
N GLY A 99 4.20 -6.38 -0.09
CA GLY A 99 4.54 -7.67 -0.70
C GLY A 99 3.42 -8.24 -1.55
N LEU A 100 2.71 -7.41 -2.33
CA LEU A 100 1.64 -7.88 -3.22
C LEU A 100 2.14 -8.88 -4.26
N GLU A 101 3.31 -8.63 -4.83
CA GLU A 101 3.90 -9.48 -5.86
C GLU A 101 4.31 -10.84 -5.30
N GLU A 102 4.94 -10.86 -4.14
CA GLU A 102 5.34 -12.08 -3.45
C GLU A 102 4.12 -12.89 -3.01
N ALA A 103 3.10 -12.23 -2.46
CA ALA A 103 1.86 -12.89 -2.06
C ALA A 103 1.15 -13.53 -3.26
N ALA A 104 1.05 -12.83 -4.38
CA ALA A 104 0.47 -13.39 -5.59
C ALA A 104 1.29 -14.58 -6.13
N SER A 105 2.62 -14.49 -6.09
CA SER A 105 3.51 -15.59 -6.49
C SER A 105 3.33 -16.82 -5.60
N ILE A 106 3.12 -16.65 -4.31
CA ILE A 106 2.83 -17.75 -3.39
C ILE A 106 1.46 -18.39 -3.69
N LEU A 107 0.44 -17.57 -3.96
CA LEU A 107 -0.94 -18.05 -4.16
C LEU A 107 -1.14 -18.76 -5.51
N VAL A 108 -0.58 -18.22 -6.61
CA VAL A 108 -0.89 -18.68 -7.97
C VAL A 108 0.33 -19.24 -8.73
N GLY A 109 1.51 -19.16 -8.13
CA GLY A 109 2.78 -19.51 -8.79
C GLY A 109 3.27 -18.42 -9.77
N GLU A 110 4.22 -18.78 -10.64
CA GLU A 110 4.94 -17.81 -11.48
C GLU A 110 4.25 -17.46 -12.82
N ARG A 111 3.04 -17.93 -13.06
CA ARG A 111 2.29 -17.63 -14.30
C ARG A 111 1.87 -16.15 -14.33
N ALA A 112 2.48 -15.35 -15.20
CA ALA A 112 2.27 -13.91 -15.29
C ALA A 112 0.79 -13.49 -15.47
N SER A 113 0.03 -14.20 -16.31
CA SER A 113 -1.40 -13.92 -16.53
C SER A 113 -2.26 -14.15 -15.27
N SER A 114 -1.89 -15.13 -14.46
CA SER A 114 -2.58 -15.43 -13.20
C SER A 114 -2.24 -14.42 -12.11
N LYS A 115 -1.04 -13.82 -12.14
CA LYS A 115 -0.63 -12.81 -11.15
C LYS A 115 -1.47 -11.54 -11.25
N LEU A 116 -1.68 -10.99 -12.45
CA LEU A 116 -2.49 -9.76 -12.62
C LEU A 116 -3.92 -9.95 -12.11
N SER A 117 -4.56 -11.08 -12.44
CA SER A 117 -5.89 -11.41 -11.90
C SER A 117 -5.88 -11.58 -10.37
N SER A 118 -4.77 -12.09 -9.81
CA SER A 118 -4.61 -12.19 -8.35
C SER A 118 -4.46 -10.82 -7.71
N PHE A 119 -3.70 -9.90 -8.31
CA PHE A 119 -3.58 -8.51 -7.85
C PHE A 119 -4.96 -7.84 -7.77
N GLU A 120 -5.76 -7.91 -8.86
CA GLU A 120 -7.10 -7.34 -8.88
C GLU A 120 -7.98 -7.87 -7.73
N LYS A 121 -7.96 -9.20 -7.50
CA LYS A 121 -8.76 -9.83 -6.44
C LYS A 121 -8.30 -9.43 -5.04
N ILE A 122 -6.98 -9.35 -4.81
CA ILE A 122 -6.42 -8.96 -3.50
C ILE A 122 -6.76 -7.49 -3.22
N ILE A 123 -6.50 -6.61 -4.19
CA ILE A 123 -6.76 -5.17 -4.07
C ILE A 123 -8.25 -4.91 -3.87
N ALA A 124 -9.12 -5.51 -4.69
CA ALA A 124 -10.57 -5.36 -4.54
C ALA A 124 -11.08 -5.83 -3.17
N SER A 125 -10.57 -6.97 -2.69
CA SER A 125 -10.91 -7.48 -1.36
C SER A 125 -10.45 -6.53 -0.25
N ALA A 126 -9.23 -5.99 -0.35
CA ALA A 126 -8.70 -5.05 0.61
C ALA A 126 -9.50 -3.74 0.64
N ILE A 127 -9.82 -3.16 -0.54
CA ILE A 127 -10.62 -1.95 -0.64
C ILE A 127 -12.01 -2.16 -0.02
N LYS A 128 -12.68 -3.25 -0.39
CA LYS A 128 -14.01 -3.58 0.14
C LYS A 128 -13.97 -3.67 1.67
N SER A 129 -13.08 -4.48 2.22
CA SER A 129 -12.99 -4.68 3.67
C SER A 129 -12.60 -3.39 4.42
N THR A 130 -11.72 -2.55 3.81
CA THR A 130 -11.33 -1.27 4.40
C THR A 130 -12.50 -0.29 4.42
N SER A 131 -13.25 -0.19 3.31
CA SER A 131 -14.43 0.68 3.24
C SER A 131 -15.52 0.25 4.20
N GLU A 132 -15.83 -1.05 4.27
CA GLU A 132 -16.82 -1.58 5.20
C GLU A 132 -16.43 -1.29 6.66
N SER A 133 -15.19 -1.61 7.06
CA SER A 133 -14.71 -1.37 8.42
C SER A 133 -14.61 0.11 8.78
N ALA A 134 -14.29 0.99 7.83
CA ALA A 134 -14.26 2.44 8.05
C ALA A 134 -15.68 3.00 8.20
N ASN A 135 -16.63 2.56 7.37
CA ASN A 135 -18.02 2.95 7.46
C ASN A 135 -18.65 2.56 8.81
N ASP A 136 -18.32 1.38 9.35
CA ASP A 136 -18.79 0.91 10.65
C ASP A 136 -18.42 1.85 11.80
N ILE A 137 -17.35 2.62 11.65
CA ILE A 137 -16.88 3.61 12.63
C ILE A 137 -17.04 5.06 12.15
N ASN A 138 -17.79 5.27 11.07
CA ASN A 138 -18.06 6.58 10.45
C ASN A 138 -16.79 7.34 10.06
N GLU A 139 -15.86 6.66 9.38
CA GLU A 139 -14.56 7.16 8.96
C GLU A 139 -14.30 6.85 7.48
N ASP A 140 -13.31 7.54 6.89
CA ASP A 140 -12.83 7.28 5.54
C ASP A 140 -11.59 6.36 5.55
N GLY A 141 -11.67 5.25 4.84
CA GLY A 141 -10.59 4.25 4.73
C GLY A 141 -10.06 4.13 3.30
N TYR A 142 -8.73 4.08 3.17
CA TYR A 142 -8.03 4.01 1.89
C TYR A 142 -7.00 2.89 1.89
N VAL A 143 -6.79 2.31 0.71
CA VAL A 143 -5.79 1.27 0.47
C VAL A 143 -4.72 1.79 -0.47
N SER A 144 -3.45 1.62 -0.11
CA SER A 144 -2.31 2.11 -0.87
C SER A 144 -1.21 1.06 -1.03
N ILE A 145 -0.32 1.29 -2.00
CA ILE A 145 0.96 0.58 -2.17
C ILE A 145 2.05 1.63 -2.37
N LEU A 146 2.82 1.90 -1.31
CA LEU A 146 3.83 2.96 -1.30
C LEU A 146 5.12 2.44 -0.66
N PRO A 147 6.27 2.98 -1.08
CA PRO A 147 7.55 2.65 -0.47
C PRO A 147 7.55 2.85 1.04
N THR A 148 8.08 1.87 1.77
CA THR A 148 8.25 1.94 3.22
C THR A 148 9.46 1.15 3.67
N ASP A 149 10.21 1.67 4.64
CA ASP A 149 11.34 0.98 5.25
C ASP A 149 10.92 -0.27 6.02
N GLY A 150 9.67 -0.32 6.47
CA GLY A 150 9.10 -1.47 7.18
C GLY A 150 9.19 -2.79 6.41
N ASN A 151 9.24 -2.73 5.07
CA ASN A 151 9.25 -3.92 4.20
C ASN A 151 10.53 -4.76 4.32
N PHE A 152 11.67 -4.15 4.62
CA PHE A 152 12.90 -4.88 4.96
C PHE A 152 12.73 -5.69 6.26
N ARG A 153 12.15 -5.07 7.28
CA ARG A 153 11.91 -5.70 8.57
C ARG A 153 10.92 -6.85 8.46
N LEU A 154 9.85 -6.68 7.69
CA LEU A 154 8.85 -7.72 7.46
C LEU A 154 9.46 -8.93 6.76
N ALA A 155 10.24 -8.73 5.70
CA ALA A 155 10.92 -9.80 4.98
C ALA A 155 11.91 -10.56 5.87
N SER A 156 12.70 -9.85 6.68
CA SER A 156 13.64 -10.44 7.63
C SER A 156 12.94 -11.29 8.70
N LEU A 157 11.84 -10.78 9.28
CA LEU A 157 11.06 -11.53 10.27
C LEU A 157 10.46 -12.81 9.69
N ASP A 158 10.00 -12.77 8.44
CA ASP A 158 9.42 -13.95 7.78
C ASP A 158 10.49 -14.96 7.38
N SER A 159 11.64 -14.50 6.93
CA SER A 159 12.81 -15.36 6.68
C SER A 159 13.23 -16.12 7.94
N ASN A 160 13.22 -15.47 9.09
CA ASN A 160 13.54 -16.10 10.36
C ASN A 160 12.47 -17.12 10.80
N LYS A 161 11.19 -16.84 10.55
CA LYS A 161 10.07 -17.68 10.97
C LYS A 161 9.85 -18.89 10.06
N TYR A 162 9.91 -18.69 8.75
CA TYR A 162 9.54 -19.71 7.75
C TYR A 162 10.72 -20.27 6.96
N GLY A 163 11.92 -19.71 7.15
CA GLY A 163 13.13 -20.06 6.44
C GLY A 163 13.19 -19.49 5.02
N LYS A 164 14.36 -19.67 4.38
CA LYS A 164 14.65 -19.14 3.04
C LYS A 164 13.77 -19.71 1.93
N SER A 165 13.16 -20.88 2.15
CA SER A 165 12.31 -21.54 1.14
C SER A 165 11.07 -20.74 0.78
N VAL A 166 10.57 -19.89 1.69
CA VAL A 166 9.37 -19.09 1.51
C VAL A 166 9.70 -17.72 0.91
N THR A 167 10.83 -17.15 1.30
CA THR A 167 11.22 -15.78 0.90
C THR A 167 12.25 -15.76 -0.24
N LYS A 168 12.79 -16.92 -0.70
CA LYS A 168 13.77 -17.03 -1.80
C LYS A 168 14.86 -15.94 -1.77
N ASP A 169 15.46 -15.69 -0.61
CA ASP A 169 16.46 -14.63 -0.39
C ASP A 169 15.94 -13.19 -0.62
N ILE A 170 14.63 -12.97 -0.52
CA ILE A 170 14.02 -11.64 -0.63
C ILE A 170 14.44 -10.81 0.59
N LYS A 171 15.20 -9.75 0.34
CA LYS A 171 15.66 -8.82 1.39
C LYS A 171 14.59 -7.80 1.77
N LYS A 172 13.76 -7.42 0.81
CA LYS A 172 12.69 -6.42 0.97
C LYS A 172 11.46 -6.89 0.20
N TYR A 173 10.28 -6.80 0.81
CA TYR A 173 9.03 -7.05 0.10
C TYR A 173 8.69 -5.91 -0.86
N SER A 174 7.98 -6.23 -1.94
CA SER A 174 7.54 -5.27 -2.93
C SER A 174 6.60 -4.23 -2.30
N ASP A 175 6.85 -2.97 -2.62
CA ASP A 175 6.09 -1.81 -2.16
C ASP A 175 5.82 -0.80 -3.28
N VAL A 176 6.06 -1.22 -4.50
CA VAL A 176 5.84 -0.45 -5.71
C VAL A 176 5.31 -1.35 -6.82
N SER A 177 4.60 -0.78 -7.78
CA SER A 177 4.34 -1.44 -9.04
C SER A 177 5.63 -1.39 -9.87
N LEU A 178 6.30 -2.55 -10.06
CA LEU A 178 7.58 -2.62 -10.74
C LEU A 178 7.40 -3.06 -12.19
N ILE A 179 7.93 -2.28 -13.12
CA ILE A 179 7.98 -2.61 -14.54
C ILE A 179 9.43 -2.68 -14.99
N ASN A 180 9.81 -3.82 -15.57
CA ASN A 180 11.08 -3.95 -16.27
C ASN A 180 10.91 -3.47 -17.70
N TYR A 181 11.63 -2.43 -18.08
CA TYR A 181 11.68 -1.93 -19.42
C TYR A 181 12.72 -2.76 -20.22
N GLU A 182 12.28 -3.91 -20.71
CA GLU A 182 13.05 -4.73 -21.65
C GLU A 182 12.49 -4.47 -23.06
N ASP A 183 13.24 -3.77 -23.91
CA ASP A 183 12.97 -3.60 -25.35
C ASP A 183 11.58 -3.07 -25.77
N GLY A 184 11.24 -1.87 -25.33
CA GLY A 184 10.12 -1.12 -25.90
C GLY A 184 8.75 -1.49 -25.32
N LEU A 185 8.51 -1.09 -24.06
CA LEU A 185 7.18 -1.11 -23.48
C LEU A 185 6.23 -0.26 -24.32
N SER A 186 5.21 -0.89 -24.87
CA SER A 186 4.12 -0.14 -25.49
C SER A 186 3.23 0.48 -24.41
N GLU A 187 2.57 1.58 -24.73
CA GLU A 187 1.58 2.21 -23.84
C GLU A 187 0.50 1.19 -23.38
N LYS A 188 0.13 0.25 -24.26
CA LYS A 188 -0.83 -0.82 -23.94
C LYS A 188 -0.30 -1.81 -22.88
N ASP A 189 1.00 -2.12 -22.89
CA ASP A 189 1.60 -3.01 -21.90
C ASP A 189 1.68 -2.31 -20.55
N LEU A 190 2.01 -1.01 -20.54
CA LEU A 190 2.01 -0.18 -19.36
C LEU A 190 0.60 -0.08 -18.75
N ASP A 191 -0.42 0.18 -19.56
CA ASP A 191 -1.81 0.24 -19.11
C ASP A 191 -2.30 -1.10 -18.57
N ARG A 192 -1.97 -2.20 -19.24
CA ARG A 192 -2.33 -3.54 -18.80
C ARG A 192 -1.70 -3.87 -17.44
N HIS A 193 -0.42 -3.54 -17.25
CA HIS A 193 0.29 -3.77 -16.00
C HIS A 193 -0.30 -2.91 -14.87
N ASN A 194 -0.58 -1.64 -15.13
CA ASN A 194 -1.07 -0.70 -14.14
C ASN A 194 -2.56 -0.84 -13.81
N ARG A 195 -3.32 -1.56 -14.61
CA ARG A 195 -4.77 -1.70 -14.42
C ARG A 195 -5.17 -2.13 -13.00
N PRO A 196 -4.57 -3.16 -12.37
CA PRO A 196 -4.90 -3.53 -11.00
C PRO A 196 -4.59 -2.40 -10.00
N PHE A 197 -3.47 -1.71 -10.18
CA PHE A 197 -3.02 -0.66 -9.26
C PHE A 197 -3.86 0.62 -9.37
N LYS A 198 -4.43 0.91 -10.54
CA LYS A 198 -5.39 2.02 -10.73
C LYS A 198 -6.66 1.88 -9.90
N MET A 199 -6.96 0.69 -9.37
CA MET A 199 -8.08 0.45 -8.45
C MET A 199 -7.81 1.01 -7.06
N LEU A 200 -6.56 1.19 -6.65
CA LEU A 200 -6.18 1.66 -5.32
C LEU A 200 -6.69 3.08 -5.08
N ASN A 201 -7.54 3.23 -4.07
CA ASN A 201 -8.14 4.52 -3.70
C ASN A 201 -7.20 5.40 -2.85
N GLY A 202 -6.17 4.84 -2.25
CA GLY A 202 -5.10 5.54 -1.51
C GLY A 202 -3.83 5.80 -2.31
N GLY A 203 -3.81 5.42 -3.61
CA GLY A 203 -2.68 5.62 -4.50
C GLY A 203 -1.63 4.51 -4.49
N TYR A 204 -0.72 4.58 -5.44
CA TYR A 204 0.39 3.64 -5.57
C TYR A 204 1.62 4.33 -6.16
N SER A 205 2.79 3.73 -5.93
CA SER A 205 4.05 4.13 -6.56
C SER A 205 4.37 3.20 -7.73
N LEU A 206 4.83 3.79 -8.83
CA LEU A 206 5.29 3.08 -10.02
C LEU A 206 6.80 3.26 -10.15
N SER A 207 7.53 2.15 -10.28
CA SER A 207 8.96 2.14 -10.59
C SER A 207 9.18 1.47 -11.93
N ILE A 208 9.92 2.14 -12.83
CA ILE A 208 10.31 1.60 -14.13
C ILE A 208 11.81 1.37 -14.08
N LEU A 209 12.25 0.11 -14.22
CA LEU A 209 13.65 -0.22 -14.36
C LEU A 209 14.06 -0.04 -15.82
N LEU A 210 14.95 0.91 -16.06
CA LEU A 210 15.51 1.18 -17.37
C LEU A 210 16.82 0.38 -17.55
N PRO A 211 17.06 -0.23 -18.72
CA PRO A 211 18.34 -0.85 -19.02
C PRO A 211 19.47 0.21 -19.06
N HIS A 212 20.69 -0.18 -18.71
CA HIS A 212 21.83 0.72 -18.57
C HIS A 212 22.20 1.53 -19.82
N ASN A 213 21.71 1.15 -20.99
CA ASN A 213 22.08 1.74 -22.29
C ASN A 213 20.97 2.59 -22.93
N ILE A 214 19.94 2.99 -22.19
CA ILE A 214 18.88 3.83 -22.75
C ILE A 214 19.37 5.27 -22.96
N ASN A 215 19.17 5.74 -24.18
CA ASN A 215 19.34 7.16 -24.50
C ASN A 215 18.09 7.92 -24.08
N LEU A 216 18.16 8.59 -22.92
CA LEU A 216 17.06 9.37 -22.31
C LEU A 216 16.55 10.54 -23.19
N LYS A 217 17.16 10.77 -24.36
CA LYS A 217 16.69 11.82 -25.30
C LYS A 217 15.42 11.43 -26.08
N ASN A 218 14.95 10.19 -25.94
CA ASN A 218 13.76 9.66 -26.64
C ASN A 218 12.56 9.46 -25.71
N PHE A 219 12.58 10.05 -24.50
CA PHE A 219 11.45 10.08 -23.57
C PHE A 219 10.83 11.47 -23.50
#